data_128c85becbec88c1e1a03a4ddc31304f
#
_entry.id   128c85becbec88c1e1a03a4ddc31304f
#
_cell.length_a   1.000
_cell.length_b   1.000
_cell.length_c   1.000
_cell.angle_alpha   90.00
_cell.angle_beta   90.00
_cell.angle_gamma   90.00
#
_symmetry.space_group_name_H-M   'P 1'
#
loop_
_entity.id
_entity.type
_entity.pdbx_description
1 polymer ?
#
loop_
_entity_poly.entity_id
_entity_poly.type
_entity_poly.pdbx_seq_one_letter_code
_entity_poly.pdbx_strand_id
1 'polypeptide(L)' 'MISRNLRLTFPEAQVAEPVIYHVVKDFDVIPSIRRAAIENHFGWTIVEFKGEPADLDAASAYLESLGVEVSRAEGDILAG' A
#
# COMPACT_ATOMS: atom_id res chain seq x y z
N MET A 1 -14.41 -11.64 0.20
CA MET A 1 -13.07 -11.04 0.44
C MET A 1 -12.20 -11.25 -0.78
N ILE A 2 -11.56 -10.20 -1.25
CA ILE A 2 -10.67 -10.28 -2.40
C ILE A 2 -9.29 -9.75 -2.02
N SER A 3 -8.33 -9.95 -2.92
CA SER A 3 -6.96 -9.44 -2.74
C SER A 3 -6.65 -8.44 -3.85
N ARG A 4 -5.89 -7.40 -3.50
CA ARG A 4 -5.34 -6.46 -4.47
C ARG A 4 -3.86 -6.30 -4.21
N ASN A 5 -3.06 -6.40 -5.27
CA ASN A 5 -1.63 -6.18 -5.18
C ASN A 5 -1.36 -4.75 -5.61
N LEU A 6 -0.79 -3.97 -4.71
CA LEU A 6 -0.56 -2.56 -4.93
C LEU A 6 0.90 -2.21 -4.73
N ARG A 7 1.37 -1.27 -5.53
CA ARG A 7 2.66 -0.64 -5.31
C ARG A 7 2.41 0.73 -4.72
N LEU A 8 2.95 0.96 -3.54
CA LEU A 8 2.81 2.22 -2.83
C LEU A 8 4.16 2.93 -2.86
N THR A 9 4.16 4.18 -3.32
CA THR A 9 5.36 5.00 -3.32
C THR A 9 5.14 6.14 -2.34
N PHE A 10 6.00 6.22 -1.33
CA PHE A 10 5.88 7.17 -0.24
C PHE A 10 6.80 8.35 -0.47
N PRO A 11 6.28 9.59 -0.43
CA PRO A 11 7.14 10.77 -0.43
C PRO A 11 7.99 10.78 0.83
N GLU A 12 9.06 11.55 0.81
CA GLU A 12 10.03 11.58 1.91
C GLU A 12 9.37 11.73 3.27
N ALA A 13 8.42 12.64 3.39
CA ALA A 13 7.76 12.89 4.67
C ALA A 13 6.96 11.69 5.16
N GLN A 14 6.47 10.87 4.24
CA GLN A 14 5.61 9.74 4.58
C GLN A 14 6.40 8.48 4.91
N VAL A 15 7.64 8.39 4.48
CA VAL A 15 8.46 7.19 4.72
C VAL A 15 8.60 6.91 6.21
N ALA A 16 8.70 7.95 7.02
CA ALA A 16 8.89 7.81 8.46
C ALA A 16 7.60 7.45 9.20
N GLU A 17 6.45 7.51 8.54
CA GLU A 17 5.17 7.28 9.19
C GLU A 17 4.75 5.82 9.06
N PRO A 18 4.12 5.25 10.07
CA PRO A 18 3.61 3.88 9.99
C PRO A 18 2.28 3.84 9.22
N VAL A 19 2.34 4.23 7.95
CA VAL A 19 1.14 4.39 7.11
C VAL A 19 0.36 3.09 6.98
N ILE A 20 1.08 1.99 6.76
CA ILE A 20 0.42 0.68 6.62
C ILE A 20 -0.31 0.30 7.90
N TYR A 21 0.30 0.59 9.05
CA TYR A 21 -0.34 0.33 10.33
C TYR A 21 -1.67 1.08 10.46
N HIS A 22 -1.68 2.36 10.08
CA HIS A 22 -2.91 3.16 10.16
C HIS A 22 -3.98 2.64 9.22
N VAL A 23 -3.59 2.21 8.03
CA VAL A 23 -4.54 1.64 7.08
C VAL A 23 -5.17 0.38 7.65
N VAL A 24 -4.36 -0.50 8.22
CA VAL A 24 -4.88 -1.74 8.79
C VAL A 24 -5.78 -1.48 9.97
N LYS A 25 -5.44 -0.50 10.78
CA LYS A 25 -6.20 -0.18 11.98
C LYS A 25 -7.56 0.46 11.65
N ASP A 26 -7.59 1.36 10.66
CA ASP A 26 -8.78 2.14 10.36
C ASP A 26 -9.68 1.49 9.31
N PHE A 27 -9.14 0.62 8.50
CA PHE A 27 -9.89 -0.06 7.43
C PHE A 27 -9.73 -1.55 7.64
N ASP A 28 -10.77 -2.29 7.39
CA ASP A 28 -10.77 -3.73 7.65
C ASP A 28 -10.06 -4.49 6.52
N VAL A 29 -8.74 -4.32 6.45
CA VAL A 29 -7.91 -4.94 5.42
C VAL A 29 -6.71 -5.64 6.06
N ILE A 30 -6.24 -6.69 5.40
CA ILE A 30 -5.12 -7.48 5.88
C ILE A 30 -3.95 -7.33 4.91
N PRO A 31 -2.80 -6.82 5.36
CA PRO A 31 -1.65 -6.60 4.49
C PRO A 31 -0.72 -7.80 4.47
N SER A 32 -0.10 -8.02 3.31
CA SER A 32 1.04 -8.93 3.19
C SER A 32 2.08 -8.19 2.36
N ILE A 33 3.17 -7.79 3.01
CA ILE A 33 4.22 -7.05 2.32
C ILE A 33 5.07 -8.04 1.53
N ARG A 34 5.15 -7.80 0.23
CA ARG A 34 5.91 -8.67 -0.68
C ARG A 34 7.33 -8.17 -0.89
N ARG A 35 7.47 -6.86 -1.09
CA ARG A 35 8.77 -6.25 -1.33
C ARG A 35 8.72 -4.81 -0.81
N ALA A 36 9.85 -4.32 -0.37
CA ALA A 36 9.94 -2.94 0.08
C ALA A 36 11.36 -2.45 -0.07
N ALA A 37 11.52 -1.16 -0.32
CA ALA A 37 12.83 -0.54 -0.39
C ALA A 37 12.72 0.94 -0.06
N ILE A 38 13.81 1.51 0.43
CA ILE A 38 13.95 2.93 0.68
C ILE A 38 15.18 3.39 -0.10
N GLU A 39 14.98 4.37 -0.98
CA GLU A 39 16.04 4.89 -1.83
C GLU A 39 15.92 6.40 -1.93
N ASN A 40 17.05 7.11 -1.77
CA ASN A 40 17.09 8.56 -2.03
C ASN A 40 15.94 9.34 -1.40
N HIS A 41 15.67 9.10 -0.13
CA HIS A 41 14.65 9.82 0.65
C HIS A 41 13.22 9.48 0.28
N PHE A 42 12.98 8.47 -0.53
CA PHE A 42 11.64 7.98 -0.71
C PHE A 42 11.62 6.45 -0.58
N GLY A 43 10.45 5.91 -0.32
CA GLY A 43 10.30 4.48 -0.17
C GLY A 43 9.17 3.97 -1.04
N TRP A 44 9.23 2.69 -1.36
CA TRP A 44 8.13 2.03 -2.04
C TRP A 44 7.94 0.65 -1.44
N THR A 45 6.73 0.14 -1.54
CA THR A 45 6.44 -1.21 -1.10
C THR A 45 5.41 -1.84 -2.04
N ILE A 46 5.56 -3.13 -2.26
CA ILE A 46 4.56 -3.92 -2.96
C ILE A 46 3.86 -4.73 -1.90
N VAL A 47 2.57 -4.51 -1.76
CA VAL A 47 1.76 -5.10 -0.70
C VAL A 47 0.50 -5.71 -1.29
N GLU A 48 0.12 -6.87 -0.77
CA GLU A 48 -1.15 -7.48 -1.09
C GLU A 48 -2.11 -7.16 0.06
N PHE A 49 -3.20 -6.46 -0.24
CA PHE A 49 -4.25 -6.21 0.73
C PHE A 49 -5.42 -7.15 0.47
N LYS A 50 -5.90 -7.78 1.51
CA LYS A 50 -7.11 -8.60 1.45
C LYS A 50 -8.22 -7.91 2.21
N GLY A 51 -9.41 -7.90 1.64
CA GLY A 51 -10.57 -7.29 2.28
C GLY A 51 -11.76 -7.25 1.34
N GLU A 52 -12.82 -6.61 1.79
CA GLU A 52 -13.98 -6.37 0.96
C GLU A 52 -13.66 -5.26 -0.05
N PRO A 53 -14.24 -5.29 -1.25
CA PRO A 53 -13.95 -4.27 -2.25
C PRO A 53 -14.11 -2.83 -1.74
N ALA A 54 -15.16 -2.58 -0.97
CA ALA A 54 -15.41 -1.24 -0.44
C ALA A 54 -14.31 -0.80 0.52
N ASP A 55 -13.81 -1.72 1.34
CA ASP A 55 -12.73 -1.42 2.29
C ASP A 55 -11.41 -1.18 1.56
N LEU A 56 -11.16 -1.95 0.52
CA LEU A 56 -9.96 -1.78 -0.29
C LEU A 56 -9.97 -0.44 -1.02
N ASP A 57 -11.13 -0.05 -1.56
CA ASP A 57 -11.28 1.26 -2.22
C ASP A 57 -11.06 2.40 -1.23
N ALA A 58 -11.65 2.27 -0.04
CA ALA A 58 -11.50 3.30 1.00
C ALA A 58 -10.05 3.42 1.46
N ALA A 59 -9.38 2.30 1.64
CA ALA A 59 -7.97 2.30 2.04
C ALA A 59 -7.09 2.96 0.98
N SER A 60 -7.33 2.65 -0.29
CA SER A 60 -6.59 3.28 -1.39
C SER A 60 -6.80 4.78 -1.42
N ALA A 61 -8.04 5.22 -1.27
CA ALA A 61 -8.35 6.65 -1.26
C ALA A 61 -7.67 7.36 -0.08
N TYR A 62 -7.66 6.72 1.07
CA TYR A 62 -6.99 7.26 2.24
C TYR A 62 -5.48 7.43 1.99
N LEU A 63 -4.84 6.41 1.41
CA LEU A 63 -3.42 6.48 1.08
C LEU A 63 -3.14 7.64 0.12
N GLU A 64 -3.97 7.78 -0.90
CA GLU A 64 -3.80 8.87 -1.86
C GLU A 64 -3.99 10.24 -1.19
N SER A 65 -4.89 10.33 -0.23
CA SER A 65 -5.11 11.58 0.49
C SER A 65 -3.89 12.00 1.31
N LEU A 66 -3.03 11.05 1.67
CA LEU A 66 -1.78 11.33 2.38
C LEU A 66 -0.63 11.66 1.43
N GLY A 67 -0.86 11.64 0.13
CA GLY A 67 0.18 11.90 -0.84
C GLY A 67 0.95 10.66 -1.27
N VAL A 68 0.49 9.48 -0.89
CA VAL A 68 1.10 8.22 -1.31
C VAL A 68 0.63 7.91 -2.73
N GLU A 69 1.54 7.56 -3.62
CA GLU A 69 1.18 7.10 -4.95
C GLU A 69 0.77 5.64 -4.88
N VAL A 70 -0.41 5.34 -5.38
CA VAL A 70 -0.96 4.00 -5.35
C VAL A 70 -1.12 3.51 -6.79
N SER A 71 -0.50 2.40 -7.12
CA SER A 71 -0.66 1.81 -8.44
C SER A 71 -0.75 0.29 -8.32
N ARG A 72 -1.17 -0.36 -9.39
CA ARG A 72 -1.30 -1.80 -9.40
C ARG A 72 0.05 -2.46 -9.61
N ALA A 73 0.25 -3.59 -8.97
CA ALA A 73 1.54 -4.28 -8.98
C ALA A 73 1.45 -5.73 -9.48
N GLU A 74 0.39 -6.07 -10.19
CA GLU A 74 0.23 -7.47 -10.63
C GLU A 74 1.40 -7.97 -11.46
N GLY A 75 1.90 -7.12 -12.35
CA GLY A 75 3.03 -7.49 -13.19
C GLY A 75 4.27 -7.76 -12.36
N ASP A 76 4.52 -6.92 -11.38
CA ASP A 76 5.68 -7.07 -10.51
C ASP A 76 5.58 -8.33 -9.67
N ILE A 77 4.39 -8.61 -9.18
CA ILE A 77 4.16 -9.82 -8.38
C ILE A 77 4.42 -11.06 -9.20
N LEU A 78 3.94 -11.09 -10.43
CA LEU A 78 4.09 -12.24 -11.29
C LEU A 78 5.53 -12.42 -11.75
N ALA A 79 6.24 -11.32 -11.93
CA ALA A 79 7.62 -11.37 -12.37
C ALA A 79 8.58 -11.76 -11.24
N GLY A 80 8.18 -11.48 -10.05
CA GLY A 80 9.01 -11.77 -8.87
C GLY A 80 8.79 -13.17 -8.33
#